data_05be70224fda63be4273b2b6a3062c8d
#
_entry.id   05be70224fda63be4273b2b6a3062c8d
#
_cell.length_a   1.000
_cell.length_b   1.000
_cell.length_c   1.000
_cell.angle_alpha   90.00
_cell.angle_beta   90.00
_cell.angle_gamma   90.00
#
_symmetry.space_group_name_H-M   'P 1'
#
loop_
_entity.id
_entity.type
_entity.pdbx_description
1 polymer ?
#
loop_
_entity_poly.entity_id
_entity_poly.type
_entity_poly.pdbx_seq_one_letter_code
_entity_poly.pdbx_strand_id
1 'polypeptide(L)'
;MRKGRWARRVPEVWRVPGARVPKVCRMYAGPRGRRAWSRATWARIWEALRPFDPYRSVKAALGALVIGSVIITTWLVFAAVHSDTELRVITIFSIIASLLITQFVAHGLTAPLDEMTEVTRAMANGDYTRRVQAAQRRDEFGDLATAFNRMAADLEAVDTHRKELVANVSHELRTPIAALRAVLENVVDGVSEADPETMRVALRQTQRLGRLVDQLLDLSRLDNGVVPLHARRFEVWPYLAGILKEASMAKGAESQSGAHTRTDVHLNLDVSPPELTAHADAERLHQVMANLIDNAVKHSPAHGRVTVRARRGDGGPESLELEVLDEGPGIPEAERHRVFERFNRGGLSPDSAAAGGRRPGPPSDGGTGLGLAIARWAVDLHGGRIGVAESPRGCRIKVSLPGPAPESKPAIP
;
A
#
# COMPACT_ATOMS: atom_id res chain seq x y z
N MET A 1 51.86 -29.92 -18.91
CA MET A 1 50.60 -30.70 -19.05
C MET A 1 49.48 -30.09 -18.24
N ARG A 2 48.53 -29.45 -18.91
CA ARG A 2 47.46 -28.62 -18.32
C ARG A 2 46.29 -29.55 -17.96
N LYS A 3 45.81 -29.49 -16.69
CA LYS A 3 44.48 -30.04 -16.32
C LYS A 3 43.49 -28.89 -16.17
N GLY A 4 42.50 -28.87 -17.06
CA GLY A 4 41.49 -27.86 -17.19
C GLY A 4 40.46 -27.89 -16.06
N ARG A 5 40.10 -26.68 -15.62
CA ARG A 5 38.99 -26.34 -14.74
C ARG A 5 37.72 -26.31 -15.56
N TRP A 6 36.75 -27.16 -15.24
CA TRP A 6 35.35 -27.00 -15.61
C TRP A 6 34.50 -26.87 -14.32
N ALA A 7 34.35 -25.66 -13.81
CA ALA A 7 33.29 -25.31 -12.86
C ALA A 7 32.09 -24.82 -13.67
N ARG A 8 31.06 -25.65 -13.82
CA ARG A 8 29.78 -25.24 -14.40
C ARG A 8 29.05 -24.39 -13.35
N ARG A 9 28.76 -23.13 -13.69
CA ARG A 9 27.82 -22.28 -12.99
C ARG A 9 26.41 -22.84 -13.16
N VAL A 10 25.75 -23.13 -12.05
CA VAL A 10 24.31 -23.44 -12.00
C VAL A 10 23.58 -22.10 -11.86
N PRO A 11 22.56 -21.79 -12.70
CA PRO A 11 21.83 -20.53 -12.59
C PRO A 11 20.94 -20.51 -11.33
N GLU A 12 20.93 -19.37 -10.66
CA GLU A 12 20.19 -19.08 -9.42
C GLU A 12 18.67 -18.85 -9.59
N VAL A 13 17.98 -19.61 -10.42
CA VAL A 13 16.58 -19.26 -10.82
C VAL A 13 15.50 -20.16 -10.19
N TRP A 14 15.76 -20.97 -9.18
CA TRP A 14 14.67 -21.73 -8.53
C TRP A 14 14.82 -21.80 -7.01
N ARG A 15 14.49 -20.73 -6.29
CA ARG A 15 14.11 -20.81 -4.88
C ARG A 15 12.60 -20.55 -4.74
N VAL A 16 11.82 -21.61 -4.77
CA VAL A 16 10.42 -21.60 -4.34
C VAL A 16 10.41 -21.95 -2.85
N PRO A 17 9.91 -21.10 -1.93
CA PRO A 17 9.73 -21.48 -0.53
C PRO A 17 8.54 -22.41 -0.43
N GLY A 18 8.75 -23.65 0.05
CA GLY A 18 7.66 -24.56 0.40
C GLY A 18 7.64 -25.94 -0.22
N ALA A 19 8.58 -26.33 -1.07
CA ALA A 19 8.59 -27.67 -1.65
C ALA A 19 9.15 -28.71 -0.65
N ARG A 20 8.31 -29.63 -0.17
CA ARG A 20 8.70 -30.84 0.56
C ARG A 20 9.51 -31.74 -0.36
N VAL A 21 10.78 -31.97 -0.03
CA VAL A 21 11.67 -32.88 -0.76
C VAL A 21 11.18 -34.33 -0.60
N PRO A 22 11.00 -35.11 -1.68
CA PRO A 22 10.57 -36.51 -1.60
C PRO A 22 11.63 -37.39 -0.94
N LYS A 23 11.18 -38.40 -0.20
CA LYS A 23 11.97 -39.38 0.62
C LYS A 23 12.86 -40.36 -0.15
N VAL A 24 13.20 -40.14 -1.41
CA VAL A 24 13.84 -41.19 -2.27
C VAL A 24 15.36 -41.08 -2.39
N CYS A 25 16.03 -40.07 -1.83
CA CYS A 25 17.51 -40.00 -1.86
C CYS A 25 18.19 -40.52 -0.58
N ARG A 26 17.83 -41.73 -0.11
CA ARG A 26 18.38 -42.31 1.13
C ARG A 26 19.28 -43.51 0.88
N MET A 27 19.88 -43.67 -0.28
CA MET A 27 20.82 -44.77 -0.57
C MET A 27 22.00 -44.25 -1.38
N TYR A 28 23.04 -43.88 -0.71
CA TYR A 28 24.48 -43.84 -1.07
C TYR A 28 25.19 -42.77 -0.25
N ALA A 29 25.47 -43.09 1.01
CA ALA A 29 26.38 -42.30 1.83
C ALA A 29 27.60 -43.17 2.17
N GLY A 30 28.72 -42.96 1.48
CA GLY A 30 30.02 -43.51 1.80
C GLY A 30 30.61 -42.91 3.09
N PRO A 31 31.80 -43.34 3.56
CA PRO A 31 32.37 -43.05 4.90
C PRO A 31 32.61 -41.57 5.22
N ARG A 32 32.39 -40.65 4.28
CA ARG A 32 32.42 -39.18 4.54
C ARG A 32 31.15 -38.64 5.20
N GLY A 33 30.07 -39.41 5.27
CA GLY A 33 28.80 -38.99 5.86
C GLY A 33 28.80 -38.89 7.38
N ARG A 34 29.70 -39.56 8.09
CA ARG A 34 29.70 -39.56 9.57
C ARG A 34 30.14 -38.22 10.18
N ARG A 35 31.05 -37.46 9.54
CA ARG A 35 31.45 -36.14 10.05
C ARG A 35 30.43 -35.04 9.75
N ALA A 36 29.71 -35.18 8.67
CA ALA A 36 28.62 -34.26 8.34
C ALA A 36 27.38 -34.48 9.23
N TRP A 37 27.15 -35.71 9.64
CA TRP A 37 26.03 -36.07 10.56
C TRP A 37 26.24 -35.49 11.94
N SER A 38 27.46 -35.51 12.48
CA SER A 38 27.77 -34.92 13.77
C SER A 38 27.52 -33.41 13.81
N ARG A 39 27.85 -32.67 12.74
CA ARG A 39 27.61 -31.23 12.66
C ARG A 39 26.13 -30.87 12.55
N ALA A 40 25.36 -31.65 11.77
CA ALA A 40 23.93 -31.45 11.64
C ALA A 40 23.16 -31.82 12.93
N THR A 41 23.64 -32.82 13.66
CA THR A 41 23.06 -33.21 14.97
C THR A 41 23.38 -32.17 16.03
N TRP A 42 24.60 -31.65 16.06
CA TRP A 42 24.99 -30.56 16.97
C TRP A 42 24.25 -29.26 16.64
N ALA A 43 24.03 -28.93 15.38
CA ALA A 43 23.25 -27.78 14.98
C ALA A 43 21.78 -27.89 15.45
N ARG A 44 21.17 -29.07 15.38
CA ARG A 44 19.80 -29.30 15.87
C ARG A 44 19.73 -29.29 17.39
N ILE A 45 20.72 -29.85 18.09
CA ILE A 45 20.83 -29.80 19.55
C ILE A 45 21.04 -28.35 20.00
N TRP A 46 21.87 -27.59 19.27
CA TRP A 46 22.09 -26.17 19.53
C TRP A 46 20.86 -25.32 19.24
N GLU A 47 20.09 -25.64 18.21
CA GLU A 47 18.80 -25.02 17.95
C GLU A 47 17.74 -25.38 19.02
N ALA A 48 17.72 -26.60 19.50
CA ALA A 48 16.84 -27.03 20.60
C ALA A 48 17.23 -26.42 21.96
N LEU A 49 18.52 -26.07 22.14
CA LEU A 49 19.03 -25.38 23.34
C LEU A 49 18.96 -23.85 23.22
N ARG A 50 18.56 -23.30 22.07
CA ARG A 50 18.36 -21.85 21.85
C ARG A 50 17.46 -21.18 22.92
N PRO A 51 16.37 -21.80 23.41
CA PRO A 51 15.58 -21.21 24.48
C PRO A 51 16.30 -21.15 25.83
N PHE A 52 17.46 -21.82 25.98
CA PHE A 52 18.31 -21.79 27.18
C PHE A 52 19.53 -20.90 27.06
N ASP A 53 19.67 -20.15 25.96
CA ASP A 53 20.74 -19.17 25.81
C ASP A 53 20.44 -17.93 26.68
N PRO A 54 21.21 -17.68 27.79
CA PRO A 54 20.92 -16.59 28.72
C PRO A 54 21.07 -15.20 28.09
N TYR A 55 21.67 -15.12 26.91
CA TYR A 55 21.81 -13.86 26.15
C TYR A 55 20.69 -13.61 25.15
N ARG A 56 19.79 -14.57 24.92
CA ARG A 56 18.74 -14.51 23.91
C ARG A 56 17.34 -14.81 24.42
N SER A 57 17.18 -15.25 25.65
CA SER A 57 15.89 -15.56 26.24
C SER A 57 15.82 -15.06 27.67
N VAL A 58 14.81 -14.24 27.95
CA VAL A 58 14.49 -13.75 29.30
C VAL A 58 14.23 -14.91 30.24
N LYS A 59 13.58 -15.97 29.77
CA LYS A 59 13.33 -17.18 30.56
C LYS A 59 14.61 -17.89 30.94
N ALA A 60 15.56 -17.99 30.01
CA ALA A 60 16.86 -18.60 30.28
C ALA A 60 17.72 -17.74 31.22
N ALA A 61 17.69 -16.40 31.04
CA ALA A 61 18.37 -15.48 31.95
C ALA A 61 17.83 -15.56 33.38
N LEU A 62 16.50 -15.60 33.53
CA LEU A 62 15.83 -15.82 34.82
C LEU A 62 16.20 -17.17 35.43
N GLY A 63 16.15 -18.23 34.64
CA GLY A 63 16.51 -19.58 35.10
C GLY A 63 17.98 -19.63 35.55
N ALA A 64 18.91 -19.04 34.78
CA ALA A 64 20.33 -18.99 35.15
C ALA A 64 20.57 -18.18 36.43
N LEU A 65 19.86 -17.05 36.61
CA LEU A 65 19.92 -16.24 37.83
C LEU A 65 19.40 -16.98 39.05
N VAL A 66 18.27 -17.70 38.94
CA VAL A 66 17.72 -18.51 40.03
C VAL A 66 18.67 -19.65 40.40
N ILE A 67 19.18 -20.38 39.40
CA ILE A 67 20.16 -21.44 39.59
C ILE A 67 21.44 -20.90 40.25
N GLY A 68 21.95 -19.78 39.73
CA GLY A 68 23.12 -19.11 40.28
C GLY A 68 22.92 -18.66 41.73
N SER A 69 21.75 -18.11 42.06
CA SER A 69 21.39 -17.72 43.41
C SER A 69 21.36 -18.95 44.37
N VAL A 70 20.75 -20.06 43.95
CA VAL A 70 20.73 -21.30 44.71
C VAL A 70 22.13 -21.87 44.93
N ILE A 71 22.97 -21.89 43.90
CA ILE A 71 24.38 -22.37 43.99
C ILE A 71 25.16 -21.49 44.95
N ILE A 72 25.08 -20.16 44.84
CA ILE A 72 25.79 -19.21 45.70
C ILE A 72 25.36 -19.37 47.15
N THR A 73 24.04 -19.45 47.43
CA THR A 73 23.53 -19.63 48.79
C THR A 73 23.93 -20.98 49.36
N THR A 74 23.88 -22.07 48.59
CA THR A 74 24.30 -23.39 49.02
C THR A 74 25.78 -23.44 49.33
N TRP A 75 26.62 -22.81 48.47
CA TRP A 75 28.08 -22.74 48.69
C TRP A 75 28.44 -21.90 49.91
N LEU A 76 27.75 -20.77 50.14
CA LEU A 76 27.92 -19.93 51.32
C LEU A 76 27.56 -20.71 52.59
N VAL A 77 26.46 -21.47 52.61
CA VAL A 77 26.07 -22.32 53.75
C VAL A 77 27.11 -23.43 53.98
N PHE A 78 27.59 -24.08 52.90
CA PHE A 78 28.62 -25.12 53.00
C PHE A 78 29.96 -24.57 53.54
N ALA A 79 30.41 -23.40 53.06
CA ALA A 79 31.58 -22.72 53.53
C ALA A 79 31.47 -22.31 55.00
N ALA A 80 30.28 -21.95 55.45
CA ALA A 80 29.98 -21.63 56.84
C ALA A 80 30.17 -22.78 57.78
N VAL A 81 29.64 -23.93 57.42
CA VAL A 81 29.74 -25.17 58.22
C VAL A 81 31.18 -25.61 58.38
N HIS A 82 32.07 -25.23 57.42
CA HIS A 82 33.49 -25.65 57.44
C HIS A 82 34.47 -24.63 58.08
N SER A 83 34.06 -23.37 58.30
CA SER A 83 34.99 -22.29 58.63
C SER A 83 34.75 -21.60 59.98
N ASP A 84 34.02 -22.21 60.94
CA ASP A 84 33.75 -21.63 62.26
C ASP A 84 33.26 -20.15 62.24
N THR A 85 32.81 -19.66 61.07
CA THR A 85 32.30 -18.30 60.93
C THR A 85 30.89 -18.18 61.49
N GLU A 86 30.64 -17.08 62.23
CA GLU A 86 29.32 -16.87 62.83
C GLU A 86 28.19 -16.96 61.79
N LEU A 87 27.22 -17.80 62.01
CA LEU A 87 26.05 -18.06 61.14
C LEU A 87 25.35 -16.75 60.73
N ARG A 88 25.41 -15.71 61.57
CA ARG A 88 24.84 -14.39 61.37
C ARG A 88 25.44 -13.67 60.17
N VAL A 89 26.76 -13.71 59.96
CA VAL A 89 27.45 -13.02 58.87
C VAL A 89 27.03 -13.58 57.51
N ILE A 90 26.92 -14.90 57.42
CA ILE A 90 26.53 -15.60 56.18
C ILE A 90 25.10 -15.34 55.80
N THR A 91 24.21 -15.34 56.81
CA THR A 91 22.79 -15.03 56.60
C THR A 91 22.63 -13.62 56.04
N ILE A 92 23.37 -12.63 56.57
CA ILE A 92 23.32 -11.24 56.11
C ILE A 92 23.81 -11.15 54.66
N PHE A 93 24.95 -11.77 54.32
CA PHE A 93 25.46 -11.75 52.92
C PHE A 93 24.52 -12.44 51.94
N SER A 94 23.89 -13.56 52.33
CA SER A 94 22.90 -14.27 51.52
C SER A 94 21.65 -13.40 51.22
N ILE A 95 21.15 -12.69 52.23
CA ILE A 95 19.99 -11.81 52.09
C ILE A 95 20.36 -10.65 51.15
N ILE A 96 21.53 -10.00 51.35
CA ILE A 96 21.97 -8.89 50.49
C ILE A 96 22.12 -9.34 49.03
N ALA A 97 22.79 -10.49 48.79
CA ALA A 97 22.96 -11.05 47.45
C ALA A 97 21.61 -11.38 46.80
N SER A 98 20.68 -11.99 47.52
CA SER A 98 19.33 -12.27 47.01
C SER A 98 18.54 -11.00 46.68
N LEU A 99 18.62 -9.96 47.49
CA LEU A 99 17.99 -8.67 47.26
C LEU A 99 18.58 -7.99 46.00
N LEU A 100 19.88 -7.96 45.83
CA LEU A 100 20.55 -7.37 44.67
C LEU A 100 20.17 -8.10 43.36
N ILE A 101 20.12 -9.44 43.39
CA ILE A 101 19.69 -10.26 42.26
C ILE A 101 18.24 -9.96 41.90
N THR A 102 17.36 -9.93 42.91
CA THR A 102 15.92 -9.64 42.71
C THR A 102 15.73 -8.26 42.14
N GLN A 103 16.45 -7.25 42.64
CA GLN A 103 16.37 -5.88 42.13
C GLN A 103 16.87 -5.77 40.71
N PHE A 104 17.97 -6.45 40.37
CA PHE A 104 18.52 -6.48 39.02
C PHE A 104 17.53 -7.13 38.02
N VAL A 105 16.92 -8.26 38.40
CA VAL A 105 15.92 -8.95 37.58
C VAL A 105 14.67 -8.10 37.41
N ALA A 106 14.16 -7.53 38.51
CA ALA A 106 12.97 -6.69 38.47
C ALA A 106 13.19 -5.51 37.50
N HIS A 107 14.32 -4.81 37.62
CA HIS A 107 14.62 -3.68 36.74
C HIS A 107 14.78 -4.09 35.27
N GLY A 108 15.42 -5.21 34.99
CA GLY A 108 15.62 -5.74 33.64
C GLY A 108 14.32 -6.16 32.94
N LEU A 109 13.29 -6.53 33.70
CA LEU A 109 11.98 -6.97 33.18
C LEU A 109 10.96 -5.82 33.11
N THR A 110 10.96 -4.92 34.11
CA THR A 110 9.93 -3.86 34.19
C THR A 110 10.26 -2.68 33.26
N ALA A 111 11.51 -2.30 33.09
CA ALA A 111 11.89 -1.15 32.30
C ALA A 111 11.40 -1.21 30.83
N PRO A 112 11.52 -2.33 30.08
CA PRO A 112 10.96 -2.42 28.73
C PRO A 112 9.43 -2.33 28.70
N LEU A 113 8.74 -2.86 29.72
CA LEU A 113 7.28 -2.79 29.82
C LEU A 113 6.79 -1.39 30.16
N ASP A 114 7.51 -0.69 31.02
CA ASP A 114 7.21 0.71 31.37
C ASP A 114 7.39 1.62 30.16
N GLU A 115 8.47 1.43 29.38
CA GLU A 115 8.70 2.12 28.10
C GLU A 115 7.55 1.87 27.10
N MET A 116 7.15 0.59 26.92
CA MET A 116 6.03 0.25 26.05
C MET A 116 4.73 0.90 26.52
N THR A 117 4.50 0.95 27.83
CA THR A 117 3.31 1.57 28.42
C THR A 117 3.30 3.08 28.15
N GLU A 118 4.45 3.75 28.29
CA GLU A 118 4.59 5.18 27.99
C GLU A 118 4.32 5.48 26.52
N VAL A 119 4.94 4.71 25.61
CA VAL A 119 4.71 4.86 24.17
C VAL A 119 3.25 4.59 23.79
N THR A 120 2.63 3.56 24.40
CA THR A 120 1.20 3.27 24.18
C THR A 120 0.31 4.44 24.63
N ARG A 121 0.61 5.09 25.75
CA ARG A 121 -0.12 6.28 26.19
C ARG A 121 0.06 7.46 25.25
N ALA A 122 1.27 7.66 24.71
CA ALA A 122 1.52 8.68 23.70
C ALA A 122 0.70 8.42 22.43
N MET A 123 0.67 7.16 21.96
CA MET A 123 -0.14 6.75 20.81
C MET A 123 -1.64 6.95 21.04
N ALA A 124 -2.15 6.67 22.24
CA ALA A 124 -3.54 6.93 22.60
C ALA A 124 -3.90 8.44 22.54
N ASN A 125 -2.91 9.32 22.70
CA ASN A 125 -3.05 10.78 22.57
C ASN A 125 -2.76 11.27 21.13
N GLY A 126 -2.57 10.36 20.14
CA GLY A 126 -2.34 10.71 18.74
C GLY A 126 -0.87 10.95 18.36
N ASP A 127 0.09 10.71 19.26
CA ASP A 127 1.52 10.77 18.96
C ASP A 127 2.03 9.39 18.54
N TYR A 128 1.97 9.09 17.25
CA TYR A 128 2.42 7.83 16.65
C TYR A 128 3.90 7.84 16.26
N THR A 129 4.63 8.95 16.49
CA THR A 129 6.04 9.08 16.09
C THR A 129 6.99 8.39 17.06
N ARG A 130 6.56 8.17 18.29
CA ARG A 130 7.38 7.52 19.31
C ARG A 130 7.63 6.06 19.00
N ARG A 131 8.84 5.60 19.34
CA ARG A 131 9.27 4.21 19.16
C ARG A 131 9.86 3.67 20.44
N VAL A 132 9.66 2.38 20.67
CA VAL A 132 10.24 1.62 21.79
C VAL A 132 11.70 1.28 21.45
N GLN A 133 12.65 1.70 22.29
CA GLN A 133 14.08 1.46 22.08
C GLN A 133 14.46 0.01 22.41
N ALA A 134 13.67 -0.69 23.24
CA ALA A 134 13.87 -2.09 23.54
C ALA A 134 13.94 -3.01 22.30
N ALA A 135 13.52 -2.54 21.11
CA ALA A 135 13.68 -3.26 19.83
C ALA A 135 15.13 -3.60 19.46
N GLN A 136 16.13 -2.95 20.09
CA GLN A 136 17.55 -3.28 19.90
C GLN A 136 18.02 -4.51 20.71
N ARG A 137 17.19 -5.02 21.63
CA ARG A 137 17.46 -6.24 22.40
C ARG A 137 17.36 -7.47 21.50
N ARG A 138 18.06 -8.54 21.90
CA ARG A 138 18.08 -9.83 21.18
C ARG A 138 17.28 -10.92 21.90
N ASP A 139 16.33 -10.52 22.72
CA ASP A 139 15.47 -11.39 23.51
C ASP A 139 13.99 -11.23 23.10
N GLU A 140 13.09 -11.91 23.79
CA GLU A 140 11.64 -11.88 23.53
C GLU A 140 11.04 -10.47 23.66
N PHE A 141 11.63 -9.60 24.48
CA PHE A 141 11.24 -8.20 24.56
C PHE A 141 11.64 -7.40 23.31
N GLY A 142 12.80 -7.72 22.71
CA GLY A 142 13.23 -7.13 21.43
C GLY A 142 12.30 -7.49 20.29
N ASP A 143 11.86 -8.75 20.21
CA ASP A 143 10.90 -9.21 19.21
C ASP A 143 9.54 -8.52 19.39
N LEU A 144 9.06 -8.42 20.63
CA LEU A 144 7.82 -7.72 20.97
C LEU A 144 7.90 -6.23 20.62
N ALA A 145 9.00 -5.56 21.00
CA ALA A 145 9.22 -4.14 20.70
C ALA A 145 9.31 -3.88 19.18
N THR A 146 9.91 -4.80 18.42
CA THR A 146 9.97 -4.73 16.97
C THR A 146 8.57 -4.83 16.34
N ALA A 147 7.77 -5.79 16.78
CA ALA A 147 6.38 -5.92 16.33
C ALA A 147 5.54 -4.69 16.70
N PHE A 148 5.73 -4.15 17.92
CA PHE A 148 5.09 -2.94 18.38
C PHE A 148 5.46 -1.71 17.54
N ASN A 149 6.77 -1.53 17.25
CA ASN A 149 7.25 -0.43 16.42
C ASN A 149 6.72 -0.51 14.98
N ARG A 150 6.53 -1.72 14.45
CA ARG A 150 5.89 -1.92 13.14
C ARG A 150 4.43 -1.46 13.18
N MET A 151 3.67 -1.88 14.18
CA MET A 151 2.29 -1.43 14.37
C MET A 151 2.20 0.11 14.52
N ALA A 152 3.13 0.71 15.27
CA ALA A 152 3.22 2.16 15.43
C ALA A 152 3.47 2.87 14.08
N ALA A 153 4.36 2.31 13.23
CA ALA A 153 4.62 2.84 11.90
C ALA A 153 3.41 2.75 10.97
N ASP A 154 2.68 1.63 11.04
CA ASP A 154 1.45 1.44 10.25
C ASP A 154 0.36 2.45 10.67
N LEU A 155 0.20 2.68 11.98
CA LEU A 155 -0.75 3.67 12.50
C LEU A 155 -0.34 5.12 12.15
N GLU A 156 0.95 5.45 12.21
CA GLU A 156 1.47 6.76 11.80
C GLU A 156 1.19 7.02 10.31
N ALA A 157 1.40 6.01 9.46
CA ALA A 157 1.11 6.11 8.04
C ALA A 157 -0.38 6.34 7.77
N VAL A 158 -1.27 5.64 8.48
CA VAL A 158 -2.73 5.80 8.38
C VAL A 158 -3.16 7.20 8.85
N ASP A 159 -2.64 7.69 9.98
CA ASP A 159 -2.99 9.02 10.52
C ASP A 159 -2.49 10.15 9.60
N THR A 160 -1.26 10.04 9.10
CA THR A 160 -0.68 10.98 8.15
C THR A 160 -1.53 11.03 6.88
N HIS A 161 -1.88 9.87 6.33
CA HIS A 161 -2.72 9.79 5.14
C HIS A 161 -4.12 10.40 5.37
N ARG A 162 -4.72 10.18 6.56
CA ARG A 162 -6.00 10.79 6.94
C ARG A 162 -5.90 12.32 7.01
N LYS A 163 -4.83 12.85 7.61
CA LYS A 163 -4.60 14.31 7.71
C LYS A 163 -4.41 14.94 6.34
N GLU A 164 -3.63 14.31 5.46
CA GLU A 164 -3.45 14.76 4.08
C GLU A 164 -4.77 14.76 3.30
N LEU A 165 -5.58 13.72 3.47
CA LEU A 165 -6.90 13.62 2.85
C LEU A 165 -7.78 14.80 3.28
N VAL A 166 -7.91 15.08 4.58
CA VAL A 166 -8.73 16.18 5.09
C VAL A 166 -8.22 17.54 4.59
N ALA A 167 -6.91 17.74 4.57
CA ALA A 167 -6.30 18.98 4.07
C ALA A 167 -6.58 19.18 2.58
N ASN A 168 -6.39 18.14 1.76
CA ASN A 168 -6.61 18.19 0.32
C ASN A 168 -8.09 18.39 -0.03
N VAL A 169 -9.01 17.68 0.64
CA VAL A 169 -10.46 17.87 0.48
C VAL A 169 -10.84 19.31 0.81
N SER A 170 -10.34 19.85 1.93
CA SER A 170 -10.64 21.22 2.34
C SER A 170 -10.18 22.24 1.31
N HIS A 171 -9.01 22.01 0.71
CA HIS A 171 -8.47 22.88 -0.34
C HIS A 171 -9.30 22.79 -1.64
N GLU A 172 -9.66 21.59 -2.08
CA GLU A 172 -10.42 21.36 -3.29
C GLU A 172 -11.87 21.88 -3.20
N LEU A 173 -12.47 21.86 -2.01
CA LEU A 173 -13.79 22.47 -1.78
C LEU A 173 -13.73 24.00 -1.69
N ARG A 174 -12.70 24.56 -1.08
CA ARG A 174 -12.59 26.01 -0.88
C ARG A 174 -12.55 26.77 -2.19
N THR A 175 -11.83 26.27 -3.19
CA THR A 175 -11.66 26.94 -4.51
C THR A 175 -12.98 27.15 -5.24
N PRO A 176 -13.82 26.12 -5.52
CA PRO A 176 -15.08 26.31 -6.20
C PRO A 176 -16.10 27.10 -5.35
N ILE A 177 -16.06 26.97 -4.02
CA ILE A 177 -16.93 27.76 -3.13
C ILE A 177 -16.57 29.23 -3.22
N ALA A 178 -15.29 29.59 -3.18
CA ALA A 178 -14.84 30.97 -3.32
C ALA A 178 -15.20 31.56 -4.70
N ALA A 179 -15.05 30.79 -5.77
CA ALA A 179 -15.43 31.21 -7.11
C ALA A 179 -16.95 31.42 -7.25
N LEU A 180 -17.76 30.49 -6.70
CA LEU A 180 -19.22 30.62 -6.70
C LEU A 180 -19.66 31.83 -5.89
N ARG A 181 -19.07 32.04 -4.72
CA ARG A 181 -19.34 33.17 -3.85
C ARG A 181 -19.02 34.50 -4.55
N ALA A 182 -17.87 34.62 -5.21
CA ALA A 182 -17.47 35.82 -5.93
C ALA A 182 -18.44 36.18 -7.05
N VAL A 183 -18.92 35.17 -7.82
CA VAL A 183 -19.93 35.38 -8.85
C VAL A 183 -21.24 35.93 -8.25
N LEU A 184 -21.71 35.32 -7.16
CA LEU A 184 -22.96 35.71 -6.52
C LEU A 184 -22.85 37.08 -5.84
N GLU A 185 -21.71 37.39 -5.16
CA GLU A 185 -21.45 38.71 -4.57
C GLU A 185 -21.45 39.81 -5.63
N ASN A 186 -20.77 39.61 -6.78
CA ASN A 186 -20.77 40.55 -7.90
C ASN A 186 -22.17 40.86 -8.44
N VAL A 187 -23.06 39.84 -8.47
CA VAL A 187 -24.45 40.03 -8.87
C VAL A 187 -25.24 40.80 -7.81
N VAL A 188 -25.07 40.44 -6.53
CA VAL A 188 -25.77 41.13 -5.41
C VAL A 188 -25.34 42.58 -5.29
N ASP A 189 -24.04 42.86 -5.49
CA ASP A 189 -23.47 44.22 -5.41
C ASP A 189 -23.73 45.06 -6.67
N GLY A 190 -24.41 44.50 -7.70
CA GLY A 190 -24.72 45.16 -8.93
C GLY A 190 -23.52 45.41 -9.87
N VAL A 191 -22.37 44.71 -9.60
CA VAL A 191 -21.16 44.77 -10.43
C VAL A 191 -21.32 43.96 -11.71
N SER A 192 -22.08 42.87 -11.65
CA SER A 192 -22.44 42.02 -12.79
C SER A 192 -23.95 41.85 -12.87
N GLU A 193 -24.49 41.76 -14.09
CA GLU A 193 -25.90 41.42 -14.28
C GLU A 193 -26.14 39.93 -14.04
N ALA A 194 -27.35 39.56 -13.54
CA ALA A 194 -27.78 38.20 -13.41
C ALA A 194 -28.20 37.58 -14.77
N ASP A 195 -27.33 37.72 -15.76
CA ASP A 195 -27.57 37.22 -17.11
C ASP A 195 -27.39 35.69 -17.20
N PRO A 196 -27.88 35.03 -18.26
CA PRO A 196 -27.76 33.60 -18.42
C PRO A 196 -26.28 33.09 -18.41
N GLU A 197 -25.33 33.89 -18.79
CA GLU A 197 -23.90 33.52 -18.84
C GLU A 197 -23.30 33.51 -17.43
N THR A 198 -23.53 34.56 -16.66
CA THR A 198 -23.12 34.65 -15.26
C THR A 198 -23.76 33.51 -14.41
N MET A 199 -25.06 33.23 -14.64
CA MET A 199 -25.73 32.13 -13.93
C MET A 199 -25.21 30.74 -14.34
N ARG A 200 -24.81 30.57 -15.59
CA ARG A 200 -24.13 29.32 -16.02
C ARG A 200 -22.77 29.13 -15.34
N VAL A 201 -22.01 30.21 -15.09
CA VAL A 201 -20.77 30.11 -14.31
C VAL A 201 -21.04 29.59 -12.90
N ALA A 202 -22.06 30.17 -12.22
CA ALA A 202 -22.45 29.71 -10.88
C ALA A 202 -22.89 28.23 -10.89
N LEU A 203 -23.71 27.85 -11.89
CA LEU A 203 -24.18 26.46 -12.04
C LEU A 203 -23.02 25.48 -12.24
N ARG A 204 -22.03 25.84 -13.06
CA ARG A 204 -20.84 24.99 -13.24
C ARG A 204 -20.07 24.76 -11.95
N GLN A 205 -19.90 25.80 -11.11
CA GLN A 205 -19.22 25.63 -9.82
C GLN A 205 -20.02 24.72 -8.87
N THR A 206 -21.35 24.83 -8.90
CA THR A 206 -22.24 23.94 -8.12
C THR A 206 -22.14 22.48 -8.60
N GLN A 207 -22.16 22.26 -9.92
CA GLN A 207 -21.98 20.92 -10.49
C GLN A 207 -20.59 20.33 -10.20
N ARG A 208 -19.55 21.17 -10.19
CA ARG A 208 -18.20 20.75 -9.79
C ARG A 208 -18.18 20.31 -8.32
N LEU A 209 -18.84 21.06 -7.43
CA LEU A 209 -18.99 20.69 -6.03
C LEU A 209 -19.72 19.35 -5.86
N GLY A 210 -20.82 19.14 -6.59
CA GLY A 210 -21.55 17.88 -6.60
C GLY A 210 -20.63 16.70 -6.97
N ARG A 211 -19.90 16.80 -8.06
CA ARG A 211 -18.94 15.76 -8.49
C ARG A 211 -17.85 15.49 -7.43
N LEU A 212 -17.35 16.53 -6.76
CA LEU A 212 -16.38 16.37 -5.66
C LEU A 212 -16.96 15.59 -4.48
N VAL A 213 -18.21 15.90 -4.11
CA VAL A 213 -18.92 15.17 -3.04
C VAL A 213 -19.12 13.71 -3.41
N ASP A 214 -19.55 13.41 -4.64
CA ASP A 214 -19.72 12.04 -5.12
C ASP A 214 -18.41 11.26 -5.08
N GLN A 215 -17.31 11.87 -5.52
CA GLN A 215 -15.97 11.29 -5.45
C GLN A 215 -15.51 11.02 -4.01
N LEU A 216 -15.86 11.90 -3.05
CA LEU A 216 -15.56 11.71 -1.64
C LEU A 216 -16.40 10.58 -1.01
N LEU A 217 -17.66 10.45 -1.40
CA LEU A 217 -18.52 9.34 -0.97
C LEU A 217 -17.99 8.00 -1.50
N ASP A 218 -17.56 7.95 -2.75
CA ASP A 218 -16.91 6.76 -3.31
C ASP A 218 -15.61 6.43 -2.56
N LEU A 219 -14.81 7.45 -2.22
CA LEU A 219 -13.60 7.28 -1.43
C LEU A 219 -13.88 6.76 -0.02
N SER A 220 -14.92 7.25 0.64
CA SER A 220 -15.37 6.77 1.96
C SER A 220 -15.81 5.30 1.92
N ARG A 221 -16.46 4.87 0.82
CA ARG A 221 -16.81 3.46 0.60
C ARG A 221 -15.60 2.57 0.42
N LEU A 222 -14.51 3.10 -0.15
CA LEU A 222 -13.19 2.46 -0.25
C LEU A 222 -12.67 1.99 1.10
N ASP A 223 -12.69 2.88 2.09
CA ASP A 223 -12.08 2.63 3.40
C ASP A 223 -12.88 1.61 4.23
N ASN A 224 -14.18 1.45 3.93
CA ASN A 224 -15.07 0.52 4.64
C ASN A 224 -15.10 -0.92 4.06
N GLY A 225 -14.39 -1.20 2.97
CA GLY A 225 -14.03 -2.55 2.52
C GLY A 225 -15.16 -3.46 1.99
N VAL A 226 -16.43 -3.05 1.99
CA VAL A 226 -17.56 -3.91 1.60
C VAL A 226 -18.49 -3.18 0.64
N VAL A 227 -18.11 -3.10 -0.63
CA VAL A 227 -19.04 -2.69 -1.67
C VAL A 227 -19.42 -3.95 -2.47
N PRO A 228 -20.67 -4.37 -2.47
CA PRO A 228 -21.10 -5.50 -3.30
C PRO A 228 -20.86 -5.17 -4.78
N LEU A 229 -20.25 -6.09 -5.50
CA LEU A 229 -20.01 -5.98 -6.93
C LEU A 229 -21.20 -6.63 -7.67
N HIS A 230 -21.87 -5.87 -8.52
CA HIS A 230 -22.99 -6.37 -9.35
C HIS A 230 -22.51 -6.72 -10.76
N ALA A 231 -21.57 -7.67 -10.84
CA ALA A 231 -21.02 -8.12 -12.10
C ALA A 231 -22.07 -8.87 -12.93
N ARG A 232 -22.18 -8.52 -14.22
CA ARG A 232 -23.06 -9.14 -15.19
C ARG A 232 -22.40 -9.18 -16.56
N ARG A 233 -22.86 -10.08 -17.41
CA ARG A 233 -22.41 -10.18 -18.79
C ARG A 233 -23.04 -9.06 -19.64
N PHE A 234 -22.22 -8.43 -20.49
CA PHE A 234 -22.67 -7.42 -21.45
C PHE A 234 -21.77 -7.40 -22.69
N GLU A 235 -22.29 -6.82 -23.79
CA GLU A 235 -21.53 -6.58 -25.02
C GLU A 235 -20.65 -5.34 -24.90
N VAL A 236 -19.35 -5.49 -25.17
CA VAL A 236 -18.35 -4.45 -24.92
C VAL A 236 -18.47 -3.29 -25.89
N TRP A 237 -18.76 -3.58 -27.19
CA TRP A 237 -18.79 -2.53 -28.21
C TRP A 237 -19.90 -1.51 -27.98
N PRO A 238 -21.21 -1.87 -27.83
CA PRO A 238 -22.27 -0.91 -27.61
C PRO A 238 -22.12 -0.17 -26.30
N TYR A 239 -21.58 -0.84 -25.27
CA TYR A 239 -21.33 -0.25 -23.96
C TYR A 239 -20.27 0.86 -24.04
N LEU A 240 -19.09 0.61 -24.61
CA LEU A 240 -18.04 1.60 -24.76
C LEU A 240 -18.40 2.72 -25.73
N ALA A 241 -19.14 2.42 -26.81
CA ALA A 241 -19.66 3.40 -27.73
C ALA A 241 -20.60 4.39 -27.04
N GLY A 242 -21.45 3.92 -26.11
CA GLY A 242 -22.27 4.76 -25.24
C GLY A 242 -21.46 5.74 -24.41
N ILE A 243 -20.42 5.26 -23.72
CA ILE A 243 -19.54 6.09 -22.89
C ILE A 243 -18.80 7.15 -23.73
N LEU A 244 -18.26 6.78 -24.90
CA LEU A 244 -17.59 7.74 -25.77
C LEU A 244 -18.57 8.79 -26.30
N LYS A 245 -19.81 8.40 -26.61
CA LYS A 245 -20.85 9.33 -27.04
C LYS A 245 -21.20 10.33 -25.92
N GLU A 246 -21.37 9.87 -24.67
CA GLU A 246 -21.57 10.73 -23.51
C GLU A 246 -20.39 11.71 -23.33
N ALA A 247 -19.16 11.20 -23.37
CA ALA A 247 -17.96 12.03 -23.29
C ALA A 247 -17.88 13.08 -24.42
N SER A 248 -18.34 12.76 -25.64
CA SER A 248 -18.39 13.71 -26.75
C SER A 248 -19.49 14.75 -26.62
N MET A 249 -20.66 14.38 -26.07
CA MET A 249 -21.79 15.29 -25.82
C MET A 249 -21.49 16.26 -24.68
N ALA A 250 -20.87 15.80 -23.60
CA ALA A 250 -20.44 16.66 -22.50
C ALA A 250 -19.49 17.76 -22.98
N LYS A 251 -18.62 17.46 -23.94
CA LYS A 251 -17.74 18.45 -24.59
C LYS A 251 -18.52 19.55 -25.36
N GLY A 252 -19.59 19.17 -26.07
CA GLY A 252 -20.38 20.14 -26.87
C GLY A 252 -21.23 21.09 -26.00
N ALA A 253 -21.75 20.61 -24.86
CA ALA A 253 -22.56 21.40 -23.95
C ALA A 253 -21.75 22.44 -23.15
N GLU A 254 -20.51 22.17 -22.84
CA GLU A 254 -19.62 23.08 -22.12
C GLU A 254 -18.95 24.11 -23.04
N SER A 255 -18.88 23.85 -24.33
CA SER A 255 -18.25 24.72 -25.33
C SER A 255 -18.96 26.06 -25.53
N GLN A 256 -20.25 26.18 -25.19
CA GLN A 256 -20.99 27.43 -25.26
C GLN A 256 -20.69 28.45 -24.15
N SER A 257 -19.79 28.17 -23.22
CA SER A 257 -19.59 28.93 -21.99
C SER A 257 -18.13 29.23 -21.63
N GLY A 258 -17.22 29.38 -22.61
CA GLY A 258 -15.89 29.98 -22.37
C GLY A 258 -14.93 29.29 -21.41
N ALA A 259 -15.30 28.19 -20.76
CA ALA A 259 -14.36 27.33 -20.04
C ALA A 259 -13.75 26.35 -21.04
N HIS A 260 -12.44 26.20 -21.03
CA HIS A 260 -11.62 25.42 -21.96
C HIS A 260 -11.98 23.95 -22.05
N THR A 261 -13.16 23.63 -22.53
CA THR A 261 -13.56 22.26 -22.83
C THR A 261 -13.02 21.93 -24.22
N ARG A 262 -12.13 20.96 -24.22
CA ARG A 262 -11.39 20.57 -25.42
C ARG A 262 -12.29 19.77 -26.36
N THR A 263 -12.99 20.51 -27.29
CA THR A 263 -13.79 19.90 -28.35
C THR A 263 -12.94 19.39 -29.51
N ASP A 264 -11.65 19.75 -29.51
CA ASP A 264 -10.69 19.50 -30.57
C ASP A 264 -10.04 18.10 -30.54
N VAL A 265 -10.33 17.27 -29.53
CA VAL A 265 -9.75 15.93 -29.41
C VAL A 265 -10.64 14.89 -30.07
N HIS A 266 -10.07 14.06 -30.93
CA HIS A 266 -10.78 12.95 -31.58
C HIS A 266 -10.83 11.71 -30.71
N LEU A 267 -12.06 11.21 -30.44
CA LEU A 267 -12.27 9.94 -29.72
C LEU A 267 -12.43 8.80 -30.72
N ASN A 268 -11.67 7.74 -30.54
CA ASN A 268 -11.69 6.55 -31.39
C ASN A 268 -11.93 5.28 -30.54
N LEU A 269 -12.74 4.33 -31.07
CA LEU A 269 -13.03 3.05 -30.44
C LEU A 269 -12.53 1.90 -31.31
N ASP A 270 -11.76 1.00 -30.72
CA ASP A 270 -11.20 -0.18 -31.36
C ASP A 270 -11.50 -1.42 -30.50
N VAL A 271 -12.55 -2.18 -30.85
CA VAL A 271 -12.95 -3.41 -30.13
C VAL A 271 -12.70 -4.62 -31.03
N SER A 272 -11.97 -5.58 -30.53
CA SER A 272 -11.68 -6.82 -31.26
C SER A 272 -11.68 -8.05 -30.33
N PRO A 273 -12.46 -9.08 -30.65
CA PRO A 273 -13.41 -9.16 -31.78
C PRO A 273 -14.64 -8.23 -31.57
N PRO A 274 -15.38 -7.87 -32.64
CA PRO A 274 -16.56 -6.99 -32.53
C PRO A 274 -17.65 -7.51 -31.57
N GLU A 275 -17.83 -8.82 -31.50
CA GLU A 275 -18.76 -9.54 -30.63
C GLU A 275 -18.21 -9.80 -29.22
N LEU A 276 -17.19 -9.06 -28.81
CA LEU A 276 -16.57 -9.21 -27.49
C LEU A 276 -17.58 -8.99 -26.38
N THR A 277 -17.68 -9.97 -25.48
CA THR A 277 -18.47 -9.86 -24.24
C THR A 277 -17.55 -9.88 -23.03
N ALA A 278 -17.96 -9.20 -21.96
CA ALA A 278 -17.25 -9.16 -20.70
C ALA A 278 -18.19 -9.40 -19.52
N HIS A 279 -17.63 -9.86 -18.41
CA HIS A 279 -18.35 -10.01 -17.15
C HIS A 279 -17.80 -9.03 -16.13
N ALA A 280 -18.52 -7.95 -15.86
CA ALA A 280 -18.12 -6.90 -14.93
C ALA A 280 -19.35 -6.13 -14.40
N ASP A 281 -19.14 -5.32 -13.37
CA ASP A 281 -20.10 -4.33 -12.92
C ASP A 281 -20.07 -3.12 -13.85
N ALA A 282 -21.14 -2.94 -14.62
CA ALA A 282 -21.21 -1.92 -15.65
C ALA A 282 -21.13 -0.49 -15.07
N GLU A 283 -21.69 -0.22 -13.88
CA GLU A 283 -21.61 1.11 -13.25
C GLU A 283 -20.19 1.43 -12.82
N ARG A 284 -19.52 0.48 -12.21
CA ARG A 284 -18.12 0.65 -11.79
C ARG A 284 -17.17 0.76 -12.98
N LEU A 285 -17.41 -0.03 -14.03
CA LEU A 285 -16.61 0.07 -15.25
C LEU A 285 -16.85 1.38 -15.98
N HIS A 286 -18.10 1.91 -15.98
CA HIS A 286 -18.40 3.24 -16.51
C HIS A 286 -17.57 4.31 -15.79
N GLN A 287 -17.50 4.25 -14.46
CA GLN A 287 -16.71 5.15 -13.63
C GLN A 287 -15.21 5.08 -13.97
N VAL A 288 -14.67 3.86 -14.18
CA VAL A 288 -13.29 3.67 -14.65
C VAL A 288 -13.06 4.37 -15.98
N MET A 289 -13.90 4.05 -16.97
CA MET A 289 -13.73 4.56 -18.34
C MET A 289 -13.92 6.07 -18.41
N ALA A 290 -14.90 6.62 -17.71
CA ALA A 290 -15.14 8.07 -17.66
C ALA A 290 -13.91 8.80 -17.09
N ASN A 291 -13.34 8.32 -15.99
CA ASN A 291 -12.13 8.91 -15.40
C ASN A 291 -10.90 8.81 -16.31
N LEU A 292 -10.71 7.67 -16.99
CA LEU A 292 -9.57 7.47 -17.91
C LEU A 292 -9.71 8.32 -19.17
N ILE A 293 -10.90 8.41 -19.76
CA ILE A 293 -11.17 9.20 -20.96
C ILE A 293 -11.04 10.69 -20.64
N ASP A 294 -11.62 11.17 -19.54
CA ASP A 294 -11.49 12.58 -19.12
C ASP A 294 -10.03 12.97 -18.93
N ASN A 295 -9.26 12.14 -18.25
CA ASN A 295 -7.82 12.35 -18.06
C ASN A 295 -7.06 12.38 -19.38
N ALA A 296 -7.32 11.43 -20.29
CA ALA A 296 -6.69 11.34 -21.59
C ALA A 296 -7.01 12.57 -22.47
N VAL A 297 -8.25 13.02 -22.47
CA VAL A 297 -8.68 14.23 -23.21
C VAL A 297 -8.01 15.48 -22.64
N LYS A 298 -7.96 15.61 -21.33
CA LYS A 298 -7.34 16.74 -20.63
C LYS A 298 -5.85 16.90 -20.98
N HIS A 299 -5.13 15.80 -21.07
CA HIS A 299 -3.68 15.81 -21.31
C HIS A 299 -3.29 15.66 -22.79
N SER A 300 -4.23 15.40 -23.70
CA SER A 300 -3.97 15.33 -25.13
C SER A 300 -3.57 16.70 -25.74
N PRO A 301 -2.73 16.77 -26.78
CA PRO A 301 -2.45 17.99 -27.50
C PRO A 301 -3.69 18.49 -28.27
N ALA A 302 -3.67 19.73 -28.79
CA ALA A 302 -4.70 20.25 -29.65
C ALA A 302 -4.85 19.35 -30.91
N HIS A 303 -6.09 19.03 -31.28
CA HIS A 303 -6.40 18.10 -32.37
C HIS A 303 -5.81 16.69 -32.19
N GLY A 304 -5.46 16.33 -30.92
CA GLY A 304 -4.95 15.03 -30.58
C GLY A 304 -6.02 13.94 -30.65
N ARG A 305 -5.57 12.71 -30.57
CA ARG A 305 -6.44 11.52 -30.59
C ARG A 305 -6.38 10.77 -29.27
N VAL A 306 -7.55 10.38 -28.78
CA VAL A 306 -7.71 9.44 -27.68
C VAL A 306 -8.34 8.17 -28.24
N THR A 307 -7.65 7.04 -28.09
CA THR A 307 -8.13 5.74 -28.57
C THR A 307 -8.43 4.83 -27.40
N VAL A 308 -9.66 4.33 -27.34
CA VAL A 308 -10.08 3.28 -26.41
C VAL A 308 -10.01 1.95 -27.15
N ARG A 309 -9.18 1.03 -26.65
CA ARG A 309 -9.08 -0.34 -27.18
C ARG A 309 -9.65 -1.33 -26.21
N ALA A 310 -10.38 -2.31 -26.73
CA ALA A 310 -10.88 -3.42 -25.97
C ALA A 310 -10.52 -4.75 -26.66
N ARG A 311 -9.96 -5.67 -25.89
CA ARG A 311 -9.52 -7.00 -26.31
C ARG A 311 -9.97 -8.04 -25.30
N ARG A 312 -9.96 -9.31 -25.70
CA ARG A 312 -10.11 -10.40 -24.74
C ARG A 312 -8.84 -10.46 -23.87
N GLY A 313 -9.01 -10.54 -22.58
CA GLY A 313 -7.90 -10.71 -21.62
C GLY A 313 -7.48 -12.16 -21.49
N ASP A 314 -6.35 -12.40 -20.82
CA ASP A 314 -5.78 -13.73 -20.55
C ASP A 314 -6.45 -14.45 -19.35
N GLY A 315 -7.35 -13.78 -18.63
CA GLY A 315 -7.97 -14.25 -17.39
C GLY A 315 -9.17 -15.19 -17.57
N GLY A 316 -9.33 -15.84 -18.72
CA GLY A 316 -10.41 -16.79 -19.00
C GLY A 316 -11.47 -16.26 -19.96
N PRO A 317 -12.55 -17.04 -20.20
CA PRO A 317 -13.68 -16.58 -21.01
C PRO A 317 -14.32 -15.35 -20.37
N GLU A 318 -14.68 -14.35 -21.19
CA GLU A 318 -15.27 -13.08 -20.74
C GLU A 318 -14.33 -12.18 -19.92
N SER A 319 -13.02 -12.48 -19.85
CA SER A 319 -12.02 -11.55 -19.35
C SER A 319 -11.85 -10.37 -20.32
N LEU A 320 -11.62 -9.19 -19.78
CA LEU A 320 -11.55 -7.95 -20.55
C LEU A 320 -10.22 -7.24 -20.32
N GLU A 321 -9.58 -6.89 -21.41
CA GLU A 321 -8.44 -5.99 -21.45
C GLU A 321 -8.85 -4.69 -22.12
N LEU A 322 -8.69 -3.57 -21.39
CA LEU A 322 -8.98 -2.23 -21.90
C LEU A 322 -7.71 -1.41 -21.92
N GLU A 323 -7.55 -0.59 -22.94
CA GLU A 323 -6.48 0.37 -23.05
C GLU A 323 -7.03 1.73 -23.44
N VAL A 324 -6.59 2.76 -22.76
CA VAL A 324 -6.83 4.15 -23.13
C VAL A 324 -5.49 4.76 -23.52
N LEU A 325 -5.38 5.17 -24.78
CA LEU A 325 -4.19 5.77 -25.36
C LEU A 325 -4.46 7.23 -25.67
N ASP A 326 -3.56 8.11 -25.25
CA ASP A 326 -3.55 9.53 -25.64
C ASP A 326 -2.25 9.91 -26.34
N GLU A 327 -2.21 11.10 -26.93
CA GLU A 327 -1.03 11.66 -27.58
C GLU A 327 -0.38 12.79 -26.73
N GLY A 328 -0.62 12.77 -25.41
CA GLY A 328 -0.09 13.76 -24.47
C GLY A 328 1.42 13.62 -24.20
N PRO A 329 1.92 14.28 -23.14
CA PRO A 329 3.34 14.24 -22.77
C PRO A 329 3.79 12.88 -22.20
N GLY A 330 2.85 11.96 -21.91
CA GLY A 330 3.15 10.70 -21.24
C GLY A 330 3.39 10.87 -19.75
N ILE A 331 3.71 9.75 -19.09
CA ILE A 331 3.99 9.69 -17.66
C ILE A 331 5.41 9.14 -17.46
N PRO A 332 6.31 9.90 -16.79
CA PRO A 332 7.65 9.45 -16.49
C PRO A 332 7.64 8.12 -15.70
N GLU A 333 8.61 7.25 -15.93
CA GLU A 333 8.68 5.92 -15.32
C GLU A 333 8.65 5.99 -13.80
N ALA A 334 9.35 6.94 -13.20
CA ALA A 334 9.38 7.15 -11.74
C ALA A 334 8.01 7.51 -11.14
N GLU A 335 7.08 8.04 -11.95
CA GLU A 335 5.76 8.48 -11.49
C GLU A 335 4.65 7.47 -11.80
N ARG A 336 4.90 6.45 -12.64
CA ARG A 336 3.87 5.50 -13.12
C ARG A 336 3.13 4.76 -12.01
N HIS A 337 3.78 4.47 -10.89
CA HIS A 337 3.13 3.85 -9.73
C HIS A 337 2.33 4.85 -8.91
N ARG A 338 2.81 6.08 -8.83
CA ARG A 338 2.25 7.13 -7.97
C ARG A 338 1.05 7.84 -8.57
N VAL A 339 0.85 7.80 -9.90
CA VAL A 339 -0.29 8.48 -10.55
C VAL A 339 -1.65 7.92 -10.14
N PHE A 340 -1.69 6.71 -9.59
CA PHE A 340 -2.91 6.10 -9.04
C PHE A 340 -3.08 6.34 -7.54
N GLU A 341 -2.16 7.07 -6.90
CA GLU A 341 -2.31 7.52 -5.51
C GLU A 341 -3.33 8.66 -5.44
N ARG A 342 -4.03 8.74 -4.32
CA ARG A 342 -5.05 9.77 -4.07
C ARG A 342 -4.41 11.17 -4.09
N PHE A 343 -5.08 12.15 -4.71
CA PHE A 343 -4.64 13.54 -4.82
C PHE A 343 -3.30 13.76 -5.53
N ASN A 344 -2.80 12.77 -6.24
CA ASN A 344 -1.59 12.94 -7.05
C ASN A 344 -1.92 13.74 -8.32
N ARG A 345 -1.26 14.89 -8.51
CA ARG A 345 -1.45 15.80 -9.66
C ARG A 345 -0.30 15.73 -10.67
N GLY A 346 0.61 14.76 -10.56
CA GLY A 346 1.78 14.64 -11.45
C GLY A 346 2.63 15.92 -11.48
N GLY A 347 3.85 15.86 -11.00
CA GLY A 347 4.85 16.92 -11.24
C GLY A 347 5.10 17.94 -10.12
N LEU A 348 4.57 17.78 -8.91
CA LEU A 348 4.88 18.64 -7.77
C LEU A 348 5.31 17.84 -6.54
N SER A 349 6.36 17.03 -6.65
CA SER A 349 7.11 16.66 -5.45
C SER A 349 7.95 17.86 -5.03
N PRO A 350 7.96 18.24 -3.72
CA PRO A 350 8.82 19.32 -3.21
C PRO A 350 10.30 19.11 -3.53
N ASP A 351 10.72 17.85 -3.71
CA ASP A 351 12.11 17.49 -4.07
C ASP A 351 12.48 17.80 -5.54
N SER A 352 11.49 17.92 -6.44
CA SER A 352 11.75 18.30 -7.84
C SER A 352 12.02 19.79 -8.03
N ALA A 353 11.66 20.63 -7.08
CA ALA A 353 11.94 22.06 -7.09
C ALA A 353 13.43 22.38 -6.85
N ALA A 354 14.20 21.45 -6.27
CA ALA A 354 15.63 21.60 -6.01
C ALA A 354 16.53 21.25 -7.21
N ALA A 355 16.00 20.51 -8.21
CA ALA A 355 16.73 20.17 -9.43
C ALA A 355 16.31 21.14 -10.57
N GLY A 356 16.85 22.34 -10.55
CA GLY A 356 16.80 23.44 -11.49
C GLY A 356 16.28 23.14 -12.91
N GLY A 357 15.01 23.34 -13.16
CA GLY A 357 14.57 23.29 -14.53
C GLY A 357 13.07 23.23 -14.75
N ARG A 358 12.52 24.34 -15.11
CA ARG A 358 11.19 24.61 -15.65
C ARG A 358 10.20 25.12 -14.61
N ARG A 359 9.98 26.44 -14.68
CA ARG A 359 8.87 27.11 -13.97
C ARG A 359 7.58 26.33 -14.25
N PRO A 360 6.77 26.03 -13.21
CA PRO A 360 5.44 25.50 -13.40
C PRO A 360 4.67 26.48 -14.30
N GLY A 361 4.12 25.98 -15.40
CA GLY A 361 3.10 26.71 -16.15
C GLY A 361 1.94 27.05 -15.20
N PRO A 362 1.07 27.99 -15.58
CA PRO A 362 -0.09 28.34 -14.77
C PRO A 362 -0.83 27.04 -14.39
N PRO A 363 -1.42 26.97 -13.18
CA PRO A 363 -2.09 25.76 -12.69
C PRO A 363 -3.13 25.32 -13.72
N SER A 364 -2.81 24.23 -14.42
CA SER A 364 -3.71 23.66 -15.41
C SER A 364 -4.98 23.23 -14.69
N ASP A 365 -6.12 23.63 -15.22
CA ASP A 365 -7.48 23.43 -14.73
C ASP A 365 -7.67 22.12 -13.96
N GLY A 366 -7.84 22.29 -12.73
CA GLY A 366 -8.44 21.64 -11.62
C GLY A 366 -8.94 20.18 -11.79
N GLY A 367 -8.04 19.21 -12.00
CA GLY A 367 -8.34 17.84 -11.66
C GLY A 367 -8.14 17.61 -10.16
N THR A 368 -9.08 16.92 -9.52
CA THR A 368 -9.04 16.62 -8.07
C THR A 368 -7.91 15.69 -7.67
N GLY A 369 -7.24 15.03 -8.63
CA GLY A 369 -6.28 13.96 -8.36
C GLY A 369 -6.91 12.68 -7.80
N LEU A 370 -8.25 12.58 -7.80
CA LEU A 370 -8.99 11.42 -7.31
C LEU A 370 -9.39 10.45 -8.43
N GLY A 371 -9.53 10.92 -9.68
CA GLY A 371 -10.08 10.13 -10.77
C GLY A 371 -9.32 8.82 -11.03
N LEU A 372 -7.98 8.88 -11.12
CA LEU A 372 -7.16 7.66 -11.32
C LEU A 372 -7.16 6.73 -10.10
N ALA A 373 -7.22 7.28 -8.89
CA ALA A 373 -7.32 6.48 -7.66
C ALA A 373 -8.68 5.74 -7.59
N ILE A 374 -9.78 6.40 -7.96
CA ILE A 374 -11.11 5.80 -8.06
C ILE A 374 -11.14 4.72 -9.14
N ALA A 375 -10.51 4.99 -10.31
CA ALA A 375 -10.41 3.99 -11.37
C ALA A 375 -9.65 2.74 -10.90
N ARG A 376 -8.53 2.90 -10.21
CA ARG A 376 -7.77 1.79 -9.62
C ARG A 376 -8.62 0.98 -8.66
N TRP A 377 -9.29 1.65 -7.73
CA TRP A 377 -10.18 0.97 -6.79
C TRP A 377 -11.28 0.15 -7.47
N ALA A 378 -11.99 0.73 -8.42
CA ALA A 378 -13.05 0.02 -9.11
C ALA A 378 -12.51 -1.21 -9.87
N VAL A 379 -11.28 -1.13 -10.40
CA VAL A 379 -10.57 -2.28 -11.00
C VAL A 379 -10.17 -3.32 -9.95
N ASP A 380 -9.64 -2.88 -8.81
CA ASP A 380 -9.26 -3.76 -7.69
C ASP A 380 -10.47 -4.52 -7.12
N LEU A 381 -11.66 -3.87 -7.05
CA LEU A 381 -12.93 -4.54 -6.68
C LEU A 381 -13.29 -5.70 -7.60
N HIS A 382 -12.96 -5.59 -8.89
CA HIS A 382 -13.15 -6.68 -9.86
C HIS A 382 -12.05 -7.75 -9.78
N GLY A 383 -11.07 -7.62 -8.87
CA GLY A 383 -9.88 -8.48 -8.83
C GLY A 383 -8.97 -8.26 -10.05
N GLY A 384 -9.12 -7.13 -10.73
CA GLY A 384 -8.38 -6.75 -11.92
C GLY A 384 -7.03 -6.07 -11.61
N ARG A 385 -6.43 -5.52 -12.67
CA ARG A 385 -5.19 -4.73 -12.58
C ARG A 385 -5.27 -3.49 -13.46
N ILE A 386 -4.75 -2.37 -12.98
CA ILE A 386 -4.59 -1.15 -13.75
C ILE A 386 -3.14 -0.69 -13.66
N GLY A 387 -2.60 -0.18 -14.75
CA GLY A 387 -1.23 0.32 -14.78
C GLY A 387 -0.95 1.17 -16.01
N VAL A 388 0.16 1.93 -15.96
CA VAL A 388 0.69 2.66 -17.10
C VAL A 388 1.60 1.73 -17.89
N ALA A 389 1.24 1.48 -19.16
CA ALA A 389 2.04 0.69 -20.08
C ALA A 389 3.00 1.58 -20.88
N GLU A 390 4.03 0.98 -21.44
CA GLU A 390 4.91 1.66 -22.37
C GLU A 390 4.15 2.13 -23.61
N SER A 391 4.39 3.36 -24.03
CA SER A 391 3.83 3.94 -25.22
C SER A 391 4.92 4.67 -26.00
N PRO A 392 4.97 4.52 -27.31
CA PRO A 392 5.94 5.25 -28.14
C PRO A 392 5.62 6.75 -28.21
N ARG A 393 4.38 7.12 -27.90
CA ARG A 393 3.89 8.50 -27.92
C ARG A 393 2.72 8.62 -26.92
N GLY A 394 2.77 9.63 -26.06
CA GLY A 394 1.70 9.90 -25.11
C GLY A 394 1.64 8.91 -23.94
N CYS A 395 0.47 8.79 -23.33
CA CYS A 395 0.21 7.87 -22.24
C CYS A 395 -0.64 6.69 -22.71
N ARG A 396 -0.37 5.51 -22.14
CA ARG A 396 -1.16 4.28 -22.34
C ARG A 396 -1.51 3.71 -20.98
N ILE A 397 -2.77 3.78 -20.61
CA ILE A 397 -3.27 3.14 -19.39
C ILE A 397 -3.95 1.83 -19.78
N LYS A 398 -3.50 0.76 -19.16
CA LYS A 398 -4.00 -0.61 -19.38
C LYS A 398 -4.78 -1.06 -18.16
N VAL A 399 -5.98 -1.61 -18.39
CA VAL A 399 -6.86 -2.22 -17.39
C VAL A 399 -7.09 -3.67 -17.80
N SER A 400 -6.95 -4.59 -16.86
CA SER A 400 -7.22 -6.02 -17.07
C SER A 400 -8.23 -6.48 -16.03
N LEU A 401 -9.38 -6.99 -16.48
CA LEU A 401 -10.42 -7.56 -15.63
C LEU A 401 -10.50 -9.07 -15.86
N PRO A 402 -10.52 -9.88 -14.79
CA PRO A 402 -10.72 -11.31 -14.92
C PRO A 402 -12.14 -11.64 -15.40
N GLY A 403 -12.31 -12.76 -16.05
CA GLY A 403 -13.63 -13.34 -16.31
C GLY A 403 -14.25 -13.91 -15.01
N PRO A 404 -15.50 -14.40 -15.08
CA PRO A 404 -16.13 -15.06 -13.94
C PRO A 404 -15.26 -16.23 -13.48
N ALA A 405 -15.13 -16.40 -12.15
CA ALA A 405 -14.46 -17.58 -11.61
C ALA A 405 -15.16 -18.85 -12.16
N PRO A 406 -14.41 -19.88 -12.57
CA PRO A 406 -15.03 -21.12 -13.00
C PRO A 406 -15.94 -21.62 -11.87
N GLU A 407 -17.23 -21.82 -12.16
CA GLU A 407 -18.14 -22.41 -11.20
C GLU A 407 -17.53 -23.73 -10.72
N SER A 408 -17.24 -23.79 -9.41
CA SER A 408 -16.87 -25.06 -8.79
C SER A 408 -18.06 -26.00 -9.01
N LYS A 409 -17.91 -27.00 -9.92
CA LYS A 409 -18.91 -28.04 -10.09
C LYS A 409 -19.28 -28.55 -8.69
N PRO A 410 -20.56 -28.57 -8.32
CA PRO A 410 -20.97 -29.18 -7.07
C PRO A 410 -20.45 -30.63 -7.12
N ALA A 411 -19.71 -31.02 -6.09
CA ALA A 411 -19.32 -32.42 -5.90
C ALA A 411 -20.64 -33.20 -5.83
N ILE A 412 -20.88 -34.01 -6.85
CA ILE A 412 -22.01 -34.93 -6.87
C ILE A 412 -21.80 -35.93 -5.72
N PRO A 413 -22.79 -36.12 -4.85
CA PRO A 413 -22.70 -36.98 -3.67
C PRO A 413 -22.46 -38.44 -4.01
#